data_8c0ea9ab59044a46d1ad4ce8e4f6e8e9
#
_entry.id   8c0ea9ab59044a46d1ad4ce8e4f6e8e9
#
_cell.length_a   1.000
_cell.length_b   1.000
_cell.length_c   1.000
_cell.angle_alpha   90.00
_cell.angle_beta   90.00
_cell.angle_gamma   90.00
#
_symmetry.space_group_name_H-M   'P 1'
#
loop_
_entity.id
_entity.type
_entity.pdbx_description
1 polymer ?
#
loop_
_entity_poly.entity_id
_entity_poly.type
_entity_poly.pdbx_seq_one_letter_code
_entity_poly.pdbx_strand_id
1 'polypeptide(L)'
;INSEGAVHFVKFHFKPKLGVHSVAWSEAQKISGTDPDFHRRDLWESIENGAFPEWDFGVQVIPEENEHDFDFDLLDPTKLVPEELVPVQIVGTLTLNRNPDNFFAETEQVAFHPGHLVPGIDFSNDPLLQGRLFSYTDTQLSRLGSPNFHEIPINISINTVHNNQRDGHMRQQIVKGKVSYEPNSIGGGCPFQAMMKDGGFTTNNERVDGHKIRAR
;
A
#
# COMPACT_ATOMS: atom_id res chain seq x y z
N ILE A 1 7.19 3.01 -12.69
CA ILE A 1 8.43 3.46 -13.38
C ILE A 1 9.40 2.28 -13.35
N ASN A 2 9.88 1.86 -14.51
CA ASN A 2 10.87 0.78 -14.59
C ASN A 2 12.31 1.30 -14.40
N SER A 3 13.30 0.39 -14.42
CA SER A 3 14.71 0.73 -14.24
C SER A 3 15.28 1.64 -15.36
N GLU A 4 14.62 1.71 -16.50
CA GLU A 4 14.99 2.57 -17.63
C GLU A 4 14.33 3.94 -17.57
N GLY A 5 13.46 4.16 -16.58
CA GLY A 5 12.69 5.38 -16.39
C GLY A 5 11.41 5.47 -17.24
N ALA A 6 11.00 4.40 -17.91
CA ALA A 6 9.71 4.38 -18.60
C ALA A 6 8.55 4.33 -17.60
N VAL A 7 7.54 5.15 -17.87
CA VAL A 7 6.40 5.36 -16.99
C VAL A 7 5.15 4.72 -17.60
N HIS A 8 4.37 4.03 -16.77
CA HIS A 8 3.09 3.45 -17.15
C HIS A 8 2.08 3.70 -16.04
N PHE A 9 0.85 3.98 -16.41
CA PHE A 9 -0.28 3.87 -15.49
C PHE A 9 -0.65 2.41 -15.36
N VAL A 10 -0.90 1.96 -14.14
CA VAL A 10 -1.26 0.57 -13.86
C VAL A 10 -2.52 0.54 -13.00
N LYS A 11 -3.50 -0.27 -13.42
CA LYS A 11 -4.67 -0.59 -12.63
C LYS A 11 -4.63 -2.06 -12.25
N PHE A 12 -4.71 -2.33 -10.94
CA PHE A 12 -4.72 -3.68 -10.39
C PHE A 12 -6.15 -4.20 -10.26
N HIS A 13 -6.36 -5.45 -10.62
CA HIS A 13 -7.64 -6.13 -10.57
C HIS A 13 -7.55 -7.42 -9.75
N PHE A 14 -8.56 -7.66 -8.93
CA PHE A 14 -8.78 -8.93 -8.25
C PHE A 14 -10.13 -9.48 -8.69
N LYS A 15 -10.13 -10.47 -9.57
CA LYS A 15 -11.34 -11.10 -10.11
C LYS A 15 -11.62 -12.39 -9.35
N PRO A 16 -12.72 -12.49 -8.55
CA PRO A 16 -12.99 -13.68 -7.77
C PRO A 16 -13.27 -14.88 -8.69
N LYS A 17 -12.58 -16.00 -8.47
CA LYS A 17 -12.77 -17.22 -9.26
C LYS A 17 -14.14 -17.85 -9.08
N LEU A 18 -14.76 -17.66 -7.92
CA LEU A 18 -16.14 -18.10 -7.64
C LEU A 18 -17.22 -17.20 -8.25
N GLY A 19 -16.82 -16.07 -8.86
CA GLY A 19 -17.74 -15.08 -9.40
C GLY A 19 -18.31 -14.13 -8.34
N VAL A 20 -19.21 -13.26 -8.79
CA VAL A 20 -19.90 -12.28 -7.95
C VAL A 20 -21.37 -12.69 -7.83
N HIS A 21 -21.86 -12.85 -6.60
CA HIS A 21 -23.21 -13.25 -6.30
C HIS A 21 -23.88 -12.24 -5.38
N SER A 22 -25.07 -11.81 -5.74
CA SER A 22 -25.86 -10.85 -4.97
C SER A 22 -27.14 -11.51 -4.47
N VAL A 23 -27.67 -11.01 -3.37
CA VAL A 23 -28.96 -11.42 -2.82
C VAL A 23 -30.01 -10.34 -3.02
N ALA A 24 -31.29 -10.72 -3.03
CA ALA A 24 -32.38 -9.75 -3.08
C ALA A 24 -32.44 -8.91 -1.80
N TRP A 25 -33.00 -7.69 -1.91
CA TRP A 25 -33.06 -6.75 -0.78
C TRP A 25 -33.68 -7.33 0.49
N SER A 26 -34.79 -8.05 0.37
CA SER A 26 -35.47 -8.69 1.51
C SER A 26 -34.60 -9.75 2.21
N GLU A 27 -33.79 -10.47 1.43
CA GLU A 27 -32.83 -11.43 1.96
C GLU A 27 -31.65 -10.75 2.62
N ALA A 28 -31.11 -9.69 2.00
CA ALA A 28 -30.06 -8.89 2.58
C ALA A 28 -30.44 -8.31 3.94
N GLN A 29 -31.65 -7.76 4.08
CA GLN A 29 -32.15 -7.26 5.35
C GLN A 29 -32.26 -8.37 6.41
N LYS A 30 -32.76 -9.55 6.03
CA LYS A 30 -32.88 -10.69 6.94
C LYS A 30 -31.52 -11.15 7.43
N ILE A 31 -30.54 -11.30 6.53
CA ILE A 31 -29.18 -11.72 6.86
C ILE A 31 -28.56 -10.68 7.80
N SER A 32 -28.61 -9.38 7.47
CA SER A 32 -28.05 -8.31 8.29
C SER A 32 -28.62 -8.26 9.70
N GLY A 33 -29.93 -8.52 9.83
CA GLY A 33 -30.60 -8.50 11.13
C GLY A 33 -30.38 -9.77 11.96
N THR A 34 -30.12 -10.90 11.31
CA THR A 34 -29.97 -12.20 11.97
C THR A 34 -28.52 -12.53 12.28
N ASP A 35 -27.63 -12.20 11.36
CA ASP A 35 -26.19 -12.48 11.45
C ASP A 35 -25.36 -11.37 10.81
N PRO A 36 -25.02 -10.31 11.54
CA PRO A 36 -24.20 -9.21 11.01
C PRO A 36 -22.77 -9.65 10.66
N ASP A 37 -22.33 -10.81 11.13
CA ASP A 37 -21.01 -11.38 10.84
C ASP A 37 -21.01 -12.40 9.69
N PHE A 38 -22.08 -12.47 8.92
CA PHE A 38 -22.26 -13.48 7.87
C PHE A 38 -21.04 -13.60 6.95
N HIS A 39 -20.54 -12.49 6.37
CA HIS A 39 -19.39 -12.52 5.48
C HIS A 39 -18.08 -12.91 6.19
N ARG A 40 -17.88 -12.43 7.42
CA ARG A 40 -16.68 -12.77 8.19
C ARG A 40 -16.67 -14.24 8.58
N ARG A 41 -17.82 -14.78 8.97
CA ARG A 41 -17.99 -16.19 9.31
C ARG A 41 -17.77 -17.07 8.09
N ASP A 42 -18.37 -16.74 6.95
CA ASP A 42 -18.21 -17.49 5.71
C ASP A 42 -16.74 -17.60 5.31
N LEU A 43 -16.02 -16.47 5.32
CA LEU A 43 -14.59 -16.46 5.00
C LEU A 43 -13.76 -17.29 5.99
N TRP A 44 -14.02 -17.13 7.29
CA TRP A 44 -13.31 -17.88 8.33
C TRP A 44 -13.54 -19.38 8.19
N GLU A 45 -14.78 -19.81 8.09
CA GLU A 45 -15.15 -21.22 7.98
C GLU A 45 -14.66 -21.83 6.67
N SER A 46 -14.70 -21.09 5.57
CA SER A 46 -14.14 -21.53 4.28
C SER A 46 -12.67 -21.87 4.38
N ILE A 47 -11.88 -21.01 5.03
CA ILE A 47 -10.45 -21.22 5.24
C ILE A 47 -10.20 -22.41 6.17
N GLU A 48 -10.91 -22.50 7.32
CA GLU A 48 -10.78 -23.63 8.25
C GLU A 48 -11.12 -24.98 7.61
N ASN A 49 -12.09 -24.99 6.70
CA ASN A 49 -12.52 -26.19 6.00
C ASN A 49 -11.66 -26.52 4.75
N GLY A 50 -10.64 -25.73 4.45
CA GLY A 50 -9.77 -25.92 3.31
C GLY A 50 -10.38 -25.51 1.96
N ALA A 51 -11.53 -24.85 1.96
CA ALA A 51 -12.19 -24.28 0.78
C ALA A 51 -11.66 -22.86 0.54
N PHE A 52 -10.38 -22.76 0.20
CA PHE A 52 -9.68 -21.48 0.10
C PHE A 52 -10.24 -20.59 -0.99
N PRO A 53 -10.71 -19.36 -0.67
CA PRO A 53 -11.12 -18.39 -1.66
C PRO A 53 -9.95 -17.90 -2.50
N GLU A 54 -10.18 -17.76 -3.81
CA GLU A 54 -9.16 -17.35 -4.76
C GLU A 54 -9.63 -16.24 -5.68
N TRP A 55 -8.68 -15.37 -6.07
CA TRP A 55 -8.87 -14.31 -7.06
C TRP A 55 -7.76 -14.36 -8.10
N ASP A 56 -8.13 -14.19 -9.36
CA ASP A 56 -7.16 -13.88 -10.39
C ASP A 56 -6.64 -12.45 -10.19
N PHE A 57 -5.34 -12.33 -10.07
CA PHE A 57 -4.66 -11.04 -9.99
C PHE A 57 -4.27 -10.59 -11.40
N GLY A 58 -4.85 -9.50 -11.84
CA GLY A 58 -4.67 -8.95 -13.18
C GLY A 58 -4.21 -7.50 -13.17
N VAL A 59 -3.64 -7.07 -14.27
CA VAL A 59 -3.18 -5.70 -14.48
C VAL A 59 -3.66 -5.17 -15.84
N GLN A 60 -4.10 -3.91 -15.86
CA GLN A 60 -4.18 -3.09 -17.05
C GLN A 60 -2.99 -2.14 -17.05
N VAL A 61 -2.27 -2.06 -18.15
CA VAL A 61 -1.06 -1.24 -18.29
C VAL A 61 -1.25 -0.27 -19.44
N ILE A 62 -1.09 1.03 -19.15
CA ILE A 62 -1.25 2.11 -20.12
C ILE A 62 0.04 2.92 -20.14
N PRO A 63 0.74 3.03 -21.29
CA PRO A 63 1.90 3.90 -21.41
C PRO A 63 1.55 5.35 -21.07
N GLU A 64 2.47 6.09 -20.48
CA GLU A 64 2.24 7.48 -20.09
C GLU A 64 1.84 8.38 -21.29
N GLU A 65 2.39 8.13 -22.45
CA GLU A 65 2.10 8.84 -23.68
C GLU A 65 0.63 8.72 -24.12
N ASN A 66 -0.07 7.66 -23.71
CA ASN A 66 -1.47 7.39 -23.99
C ASN A 66 -2.42 7.91 -22.90
N GLU A 67 -1.95 8.71 -21.94
CA GLU A 67 -2.77 9.23 -20.83
C GLU A 67 -4.04 9.96 -21.34
N HIS A 68 -3.96 10.62 -22.49
CA HIS A 68 -5.02 11.44 -23.03
C HIS A 68 -5.79 10.82 -24.22
N ASP A 69 -5.56 9.54 -24.49
CA ASP A 69 -6.25 8.83 -25.59
C ASP A 69 -7.69 8.41 -25.24
N PHE A 70 -8.12 8.68 -24.01
CA PHE A 70 -9.44 8.35 -23.50
C PHE A 70 -10.32 9.59 -23.44
N ASP A 71 -11.64 9.40 -23.52
CA ASP A 71 -12.64 10.45 -23.35
C ASP A 71 -12.93 10.81 -21.89
N PHE A 72 -12.13 10.27 -20.99
CA PHE A 72 -12.17 10.53 -19.55
C PHE A 72 -10.74 10.61 -18.97
N ASP A 73 -10.62 11.19 -17.79
CA ASP A 73 -9.37 11.26 -17.05
C ASP A 73 -9.07 9.89 -16.41
N LEU A 74 -7.91 9.30 -16.71
CA LEU A 74 -7.46 8.03 -16.11
C LEU A 74 -7.29 8.12 -14.59
N LEU A 75 -7.07 9.31 -14.04
CA LEU A 75 -6.94 9.57 -12.62
C LEU A 75 -8.26 9.86 -11.92
N ASP A 76 -9.38 9.92 -12.64
CA ASP A 76 -10.71 10.07 -12.06
C ASP A 76 -11.15 8.75 -11.41
N PRO A 77 -11.29 8.68 -10.07
CA PRO A 77 -11.64 7.45 -9.38
C PRO A 77 -13.05 6.95 -9.68
N THR A 78 -13.89 7.74 -10.32
CA THR A 78 -15.25 7.37 -10.74
C THR A 78 -15.29 6.64 -12.08
N LYS A 79 -14.18 6.61 -12.81
CA LYS A 79 -14.09 6.02 -14.15
C LYS A 79 -13.51 4.61 -14.12
N LEU A 80 -13.97 3.80 -15.06
CA LEU A 80 -13.44 2.48 -15.34
C LEU A 80 -12.75 2.50 -16.70
N VAL A 81 -11.61 1.84 -16.79
CA VAL A 81 -10.93 1.61 -18.07
C VAL A 81 -11.55 0.37 -18.72
N PRO A 82 -12.25 0.51 -19.87
CA PRO A 82 -12.86 -0.65 -20.55
C PRO A 82 -11.82 -1.69 -20.95
N GLU A 83 -12.13 -2.97 -20.69
CA GLU A 83 -11.22 -4.09 -21.05
C GLU A 83 -11.06 -4.25 -22.56
N GLU A 84 -12.02 -3.76 -23.33
CA GLU A 84 -11.97 -3.71 -24.81
C GLU A 84 -10.90 -2.76 -25.33
N LEU A 85 -10.62 -1.69 -24.59
CA LEU A 85 -9.56 -0.72 -24.93
C LEU A 85 -8.21 -1.12 -24.35
N VAL A 86 -8.21 -1.59 -23.12
CA VAL A 86 -7.00 -2.04 -22.42
C VAL A 86 -7.29 -3.38 -21.74
N PRO A 87 -6.91 -4.51 -22.34
CA PRO A 87 -7.17 -5.83 -21.78
C PRO A 87 -6.51 -6.03 -20.42
N VAL A 88 -7.21 -6.72 -19.50
CA VAL A 88 -6.64 -7.16 -18.23
C VAL A 88 -5.74 -8.36 -18.47
N GLN A 89 -4.48 -8.25 -18.14
CA GLN A 89 -3.51 -9.33 -18.20
C GLN A 89 -3.45 -10.01 -16.83
N ILE A 90 -3.79 -11.30 -16.78
CA ILE A 90 -3.68 -12.10 -15.54
C ILE A 90 -2.22 -12.43 -15.31
N VAL A 91 -1.72 -12.03 -14.15
CA VAL A 91 -0.29 -12.19 -13.77
C VAL A 91 -0.09 -13.10 -12.56
N GLY A 92 -1.16 -13.49 -11.87
CA GLY A 92 -1.08 -14.36 -10.71
C GLY A 92 -2.43 -14.70 -10.11
N THR A 93 -2.38 -15.39 -8.98
CA THR A 93 -3.56 -15.75 -8.18
C THR A 93 -3.32 -15.35 -6.72
N LEU A 94 -4.31 -14.69 -6.10
CA LEU A 94 -4.37 -14.47 -4.66
C LEU A 94 -5.20 -15.59 -4.04
N THR A 95 -4.64 -16.29 -3.06
CA THR A 95 -5.33 -17.34 -2.31
C THR A 95 -5.31 -17.01 -0.82
N LEU A 96 -6.46 -16.99 -0.16
CA LEU A 96 -6.56 -16.85 1.28
C LEU A 96 -6.62 -18.24 1.92
N ASN A 97 -5.55 -18.66 2.54
CA ASN A 97 -5.34 -20.04 3.01
C ASN A 97 -4.99 -20.18 4.49
N ARG A 98 -5.04 -19.09 5.26
CA ARG A 98 -4.78 -19.10 6.69
C ARG A 98 -5.56 -17.99 7.39
N ASN A 99 -6.24 -18.35 8.48
CA ASN A 99 -6.81 -17.38 9.41
C ASN A 99 -5.74 -16.82 10.36
N PRO A 100 -5.93 -15.59 10.92
CA PRO A 100 -5.07 -15.10 11.99
C PRO A 100 -5.27 -15.91 13.28
N ASP A 101 -4.19 -16.09 14.03
CA ASP A 101 -4.24 -16.72 15.36
C ASP A 101 -4.66 -15.72 16.45
N ASN A 102 -4.25 -14.46 16.27
CA ASN A 102 -4.58 -13.38 17.20
C ASN A 102 -5.03 -12.15 16.40
N PHE A 103 -6.32 -11.87 16.43
CA PHE A 103 -6.93 -10.77 15.68
C PHE A 103 -6.30 -9.41 16.01
N PHE A 104 -6.04 -9.13 17.30
CA PHE A 104 -5.48 -7.83 17.69
C PHE A 104 -4.06 -7.64 17.14
N ALA A 105 -3.21 -8.63 17.32
CA ALA A 105 -1.81 -8.55 16.91
C ALA A 105 -1.63 -8.59 15.37
N GLU A 106 -2.46 -9.39 14.68
CA GLU A 106 -2.27 -9.69 13.26
C GLU A 106 -3.22 -8.92 12.32
N THR A 107 -4.29 -8.29 12.85
CA THR A 107 -5.29 -7.60 12.03
C THR A 107 -5.60 -6.20 12.56
N GLU A 108 -5.94 -6.04 13.84
CA GLU A 108 -6.37 -4.75 14.40
C GLU A 108 -5.29 -3.67 14.28
N GLN A 109 -4.03 -4.02 14.44
CA GLN A 109 -2.90 -3.09 14.40
C GLN A 109 -2.34 -2.86 12.98
N VAL A 110 -2.93 -3.45 11.96
CA VAL A 110 -2.50 -3.23 10.56
C VAL A 110 -2.65 -1.77 10.18
N ALA A 111 -1.59 -1.21 9.61
CA ALA A 111 -1.51 0.18 9.20
C ALA A 111 -1.33 0.30 7.68
N PHE A 112 -2.42 0.22 6.93
CA PHE A 112 -2.36 0.51 5.49
C PHE A 112 -2.04 1.98 5.24
N HIS A 113 -1.20 2.24 4.25
CA HIS A 113 -0.84 3.58 3.84
C HIS A 113 -0.49 3.62 2.35
N PRO A 114 -1.10 4.51 1.55
CA PRO A 114 -0.82 4.58 0.11
C PRO A 114 0.60 5.05 -0.23
N GLY A 115 1.31 5.60 0.73
CA GLY A 115 2.72 5.99 0.61
C GLY A 115 3.72 4.86 0.88
N HIS A 116 3.27 3.69 1.34
CA HIS A 116 4.13 2.51 1.54
C HIS A 116 4.29 1.76 0.22
N LEU A 117 5.11 2.30 -0.65
CA LEU A 117 5.34 1.79 -2.00
C LEU A 117 6.57 0.88 -2.06
N VAL A 118 6.55 -0.04 -3.02
CA VAL A 118 7.69 -0.86 -3.38
C VAL A 118 8.45 -0.21 -4.56
N PRO A 119 9.74 -0.55 -4.77
CA PRO A 119 10.49 -0.07 -5.93
C PRO A 119 9.75 -0.34 -7.25
N GLY A 120 9.71 0.66 -8.11
CA GLY A 120 9.00 0.60 -9.39
C GLY A 120 7.58 1.19 -9.36
N ILE A 121 6.96 1.34 -8.19
CA ILE A 121 5.68 2.04 -8.04
C ILE A 121 5.94 3.44 -7.50
N ASP A 122 5.29 4.45 -8.09
CA ASP A 122 5.38 5.84 -7.67
C ASP A 122 3.99 6.50 -7.69
N PHE A 123 3.95 7.74 -7.22
CA PHE A 123 2.72 8.51 -7.11
C PHE A 123 2.32 9.11 -8.46
N SER A 124 1.01 9.24 -8.66
CA SER A 124 0.43 10.05 -9.73
C SER A 124 0.02 11.44 -9.20
N ASN A 125 -0.43 12.31 -10.12
CA ASN A 125 -0.97 13.63 -9.79
C ASN A 125 -2.44 13.58 -9.34
N ASP A 126 -3.00 12.42 -9.08
CA ASP A 126 -4.36 12.25 -8.60
C ASP A 126 -4.59 13.04 -7.30
N PRO A 127 -5.51 14.04 -7.29
CA PRO A 127 -5.80 14.84 -6.10
C PRO A 127 -6.32 14.00 -4.92
N LEU A 128 -7.07 12.93 -5.21
CA LEU A 128 -7.56 12.02 -4.19
C LEU A 128 -6.40 11.26 -3.53
N LEU A 129 -5.42 10.80 -4.32
CA LEU A 129 -4.21 10.18 -3.78
C LEU A 129 -3.45 11.14 -2.87
N GLN A 130 -3.28 12.40 -3.28
CA GLN A 130 -2.61 13.41 -2.46
C GLN A 130 -3.31 13.62 -1.11
N GLY A 131 -4.63 13.69 -1.12
CA GLY A 131 -5.43 13.74 0.12
C GLY A 131 -5.30 12.48 0.96
N ARG A 132 -5.26 11.31 0.34
CA ARG A 132 -5.10 10.02 1.03
C ARG A 132 -3.73 9.87 1.70
N LEU A 133 -2.65 10.33 1.09
CA LEU A 133 -1.32 10.32 1.71
C LEU A 133 -1.34 11.06 3.05
N PHE A 134 -2.02 12.20 3.08
CA PHE A 134 -2.19 13.00 4.29
C PHE A 134 -3.12 12.32 5.32
N SER A 135 -4.31 11.90 4.89
CA SER A 135 -5.33 11.34 5.79
C SER A 135 -4.92 10.01 6.41
N TYR A 136 -4.23 9.14 5.67
CA TYR A 136 -3.73 7.88 6.24
C TYR A 136 -2.59 8.09 7.24
N THR A 137 -1.73 9.07 7.01
CA THR A 137 -0.72 9.45 8.00
C THR A 137 -1.38 9.92 9.29
N ASP A 138 -2.33 10.84 9.20
CA ASP A 138 -3.05 11.36 10.36
C ASP A 138 -3.80 10.26 11.13
N THR A 139 -4.51 9.41 10.40
CA THR A 139 -5.30 8.33 11.03
C THR A 139 -4.42 7.30 11.73
N GLN A 140 -3.28 6.92 11.16
CA GLN A 140 -2.38 5.95 11.79
C GLN A 140 -1.66 6.54 13.01
N LEU A 141 -1.28 7.82 12.96
CA LEU A 141 -0.76 8.52 14.13
C LEU A 141 -1.76 8.55 15.27
N SER A 142 -3.02 8.83 14.99
CA SER A 142 -4.09 8.91 16.00
C SER A 142 -4.49 7.53 16.51
N ARG A 143 -4.70 6.57 15.64
CA ARG A 143 -5.17 5.22 15.99
C ARG A 143 -4.10 4.38 16.69
N LEU A 144 -2.86 4.43 16.22
CA LEU A 144 -1.75 3.60 16.72
C LEU A 144 -0.80 4.37 17.67
N GLY A 145 -0.97 5.68 17.80
CA GLY A 145 -0.34 6.50 18.83
C GLY A 145 1.12 6.85 18.60
N SER A 146 1.69 6.58 17.42
CA SER A 146 3.11 6.85 17.17
C SER A 146 3.42 7.04 15.70
N PRO A 147 4.39 7.93 15.35
CA PRO A 147 4.93 8.02 13.99
C PRO A 147 5.66 6.76 13.55
N ASN A 148 6.01 5.88 14.47
CA ASN A 148 6.68 4.61 14.21
C ASN A 148 5.71 3.42 14.12
N PHE A 149 4.45 3.63 13.75
CA PHE A 149 3.45 2.57 13.58
C PHE A 149 3.88 1.48 12.59
N HIS A 150 4.78 1.78 11.68
CA HIS A 150 5.36 0.81 10.75
C HIS A 150 6.37 -0.15 11.41
N GLU A 151 6.76 0.08 12.66
CA GLU A 151 7.62 -0.84 13.46
C GLU A 151 6.80 -1.81 14.31
N ILE A 152 5.49 -1.71 14.34
CA ILE A 152 4.62 -2.75 14.91
C ILE A 152 4.81 -4.02 14.07
N PRO A 153 5.00 -5.21 14.67
CA PRO A 153 5.42 -6.42 13.95
C PRO A 153 4.62 -6.74 12.68
N ILE A 154 3.30 -6.57 12.69
CA ILE A 154 2.46 -6.82 11.52
C ILE A 154 2.71 -5.82 10.37
N ASN A 155 3.26 -4.64 10.67
CA ASN A 155 3.50 -3.57 9.71
C ASN A 155 4.94 -3.51 9.21
N ILE A 156 5.84 -4.34 9.75
CA ILE A 156 7.25 -4.34 9.35
C ILE A 156 7.37 -4.83 7.92
N SER A 157 8.04 -4.04 7.08
CA SER A 157 8.39 -4.46 5.72
C SER A 157 9.38 -5.64 5.77
N ILE A 158 9.18 -6.62 4.88
CA ILE A 158 10.12 -7.72 4.67
C ILE A 158 11.45 -7.17 4.11
N ASN A 159 11.37 -6.20 3.23
CA ASN A 159 12.55 -5.50 2.71
C ASN A 159 13.03 -4.44 3.70
N THR A 160 14.33 -4.26 3.76
CA THR A 160 14.91 -3.19 4.56
C THR A 160 14.46 -1.83 4.05
N VAL A 161 13.94 -0.99 4.94
CA VAL A 161 13.53 0.38 4.64
C VAL A 161 14.60 1.34 5.10
N HIS A 162 15.09 2.17 4.18
CA HIS A 162 16.06 3.21 4.45
C HIS A 162 15.47 4.57 4.14
N ASN A 163 15.33 5.40 5.16
CA ASN A 163 14.86 6.78 5.02
C ASN A 163 15.39 7.64 6.17
N ASN A 164 14.97 8.90 6.24
CA ASN A 164 15.39 9.83 7.28
C ASN A 164 14.48 9.85 8.52
N GLN A 165 13.55 8.95 8.65
CA GLN A 165 12.74 8.82 9.87
C GLN A 165 13.55 8.09 10.94
N ARG A 166 13.98 8.80 11.98
CA ARG A 166 14.95 8.32 12.97
C ARG A 166 14.43 8.33 14.39
N ASP A 167 13.53 9.23 14.68
CA ASP A 167 13.09 9.57 16.03
C ASP A 167 11.58 9.37 16.17
N GLY A 168 11.05 9.71 17.32
CA GLY A 168 9.65 9.58 17.68
C GLY A 168 9.39 8.39 18.60
N HIS A 169 8.26 8.44 19.28
CA HIS A 169 7.88 7.41 20.24
C HIS A 169 7.83 6.02 19.59
N MET A 170 8.11 5.00 20.37
CA MET A 170 8.13 3.58 19.96
C MET A 170 9.17 3.25 18.87
N ARG A 171 10.17 4.11 18.67
CA ARG A 171 11.30 3.78 17.80
C ARG A 171 12.07 2.60 18.37
N GLN A 172 12.20 1.53 17.60
CA GLN A 172 12.88 0.30 18.04
C GLN A 172 14.16 0.02 17.27
N GLN A 173 14.23 0.47 16.03
CA GLN A 173 15.42 0.30 15.21
C GLN A 173 16.59 1.13 15.75
N ILE A 174 17.72 0.48 15.98
CA ILE A 174 18.95 1.15 16.39
C ILE A 174 19.73 1.57 15.16
N VAL A 175 19.66 2.86 14.83
CA VAL A 175 20.47 3.44 13.75
C VAL A 175 21.85 3.76 14.31
N LYS A 176 22.86 3.13 13.74
CA LYS A 176 24.26 3.35 14.16
C LYS A 176 24.83 4.59 13.47
N GLY A 177 25.81 5.23 14.14
CA GLY A 177 26.54 6.36 13.58
C GLY A 177 26.26 7.67 14.29
N LYS A 178 27.18 8.62 14.13
CA LYS A 178 27.17 9.90 14.85
C LYS A 178 26.07 10.85 14.39
N VAL A 179 25.59 10.69 13.16
CA VAL A 179 24.55 11.58 12.59
C VAL A 179 23.20 11.46 13.26
N SER A 180 22.97 10.37 14.02
CA SER A 180 21.73 10.15 14.77
C SER A 180 21.86 10.50 16.26
N TYR A 181 22.99 11.08 16.68
CA TYR A 181 23.20 11.47 18.05
C TYR A 181 22.82 12.94 18.30
N GLU A 182 21.99 13.17 19.29
CA GLU A 182 21.56 14.50 19.70
C GLU A 182 22.01 14.82 21.16
N PRO A 183 22.49 16.00 21.43
CA PRO A 183 22.77 17.10 20.48
C PRO A 183 23.96 16.79 19.58
N ASN A 184 23.96 17.31 18.35
CA ASN A 184 24.99 17.02 17.35
C ASN A 184 26.33 17.78 17.64
N SER A 185 26.73 17.83 18.90
CA SER A 185 28.00 18.44 19.33
C SER A 185 29.23 17.58 19.05
N ILE A 186 29.01 16.30 18.69
CA ILE A 186 30.10 15.37 18.33
C ILE A 186 30.48 15.42 16.84
N GLY A 187 29.90 16.35 16.07
CA GLY A 187 30.25 16.55 14.66
C GLY A 187 29.76 15.43 13.74
N GLY A 188 28.53 14.93 13.96
CA GLY A 188 27.93 13.83 13.18
C GLY A 188 27.64 14.18 11.73
N GLY A 189 27.42 15.46 11.43
CA GLY A 189 27.16 15.95 10.08
C GLY A 189 25.70 15.72 9.64
N CYS A 190 25.49 15.72 8.34
CA CYS A 190 24.16 15.59 7.74
C CYS A 190 23.87 14.13 7.38
N PRO A 191 22.74 13.55 7.83
CA PRO A 191 22.38 12.15 7.50
C PRO A 191 22.17 11.92 6.01
N PHE A 192 21.82 12.95 5.24
CA PHE A 192 21.65 12.84 3.79
C PHE A 192 23.00 12.69 3.05
N GLN A 193 24.07 13.32 3.57
CA GLN A 193 25.40 13.29 2.95
C GLN A 193 26.29 12.18 3.52
N ALA A 194 25.94 11.63 4.66
CA ALA A 194 26.71 10.60 5.33
C ALA A 194 26.59 9.25 4.61
N MET A 195 27.65 8.44 4.69
CA MET A 195 27.56 7.05 4.26
C MET A 195 26.68 6.23 5.21
N MET A 196 26.07 5.15 4.72
CA MET A 196 25.23 4.25 5.53
C MET A 196 25.93 3.77 6.81
N LYS A 197 27.22 3.43 6.74
CA LYS A 197 28.02 3.02 7.91
C LYS A 197 28.15 4.10 8.98
N ASP A 198 28.01 5.35 8.60
CA ASP A 198 28.13 6.53 9.47
C ASP A 198 26.74 7.06 9.89
N GLY A 199 25.69 6.33 9.58
CA GLY A 199 24.30 6.66 9.92
C GLY A 199 23.56 7.46 8.86
N GLY A 200 24.08 7.54 7.63
CA GLY A 200 23.36 8.07 6.47
C GLY A 200 22.16 7.21 6.10
N PHE A 201 21.36 7.67 5.18
CA PHE A 201 20.21 6.93 4.65
C PHE A 201 20.16 6.95 3.12
N THR A 202 19.51 5.95 2.56
CA THR A 202 19.12 5.95 1.15
C THR A 202 17.60 5.78 1.09
N THR A 203 16.99 6.21 0.00
CA THR A 203 15.58 5.91 -0.27
C THR A 203 15.49 4.59 -1.05
N ASN A 204 14.49 3.78 -0.77
CA ASN A 204 14.25 2.54 -1.52
C ASN A 204 13.72 2.81 -2.94
N ASN A 205 13.17 3.98 -3.15
CA ASN A 205 12.83 4.47 -4.48
C ASN A 205 13.93 5.43 -4.92
N GLU A 206 14.58 5.13 -6.03
CA GLU A 206 15.33 6.13 -6.74
C GLU A 206 14.34 7.19 -7.23
N ARG A 207 14.03 8.13 -6.36
CA ARG A 207 13.43 9.38 -6.81
C ARG A 207 14.46 10.08 -7.65
N VAL A 208 14.37 9.85 -8.93
CA VAL A 208 15.04 10.70 -9.88
C VAL A 208 14.41 12.06 -9.73
N ASP A 209 15.11 12.96 -9.02
CA ASP A 209 14.83 14.37 -8.95
C ASP A 209 13.36 14.79 -8.92
N GLY A 210 12.99 15.71 -8.03
CA GLY A 210 11.66 16.32 -8.00
C GLY A 210 11.15 16.90 -9.32
N HIS A 211 11.92 16.84 -10.36
CA HIS A 211 11.56 17.18 -11.75
C HIS A 211 10.59 16.21 -12.40
N LYS A 212 10.43 15.01 -11.89
CA LYS A 212 9.47 14.04 -12.44
C LYS A 212 8.12 14.05 -11.75
N ILE A 213 7.96 14.80 -10.68
CA ILE A 213 6.63 15.25 -10.29
C ILE A 213 6.29 16.33 -11.33
N ARG A 214 5.72 15.89 -12.43
CA ARG A 214 5.30 16.80 -13.47
C ARG A 214 4.17 17.65 -12.93
N ALA A 215 4.47 18.91 -12.62
CA ALA A 215 3.46 19.93 -12.62
C ALA A 215 2.95 20.00 -14.06
N ARG A 216 1.81 19.42 -14.33
CA ARG A 216 0.98 19.75 -15.48
C ARG A 216 -0.08 20.73 -15.05
#